data_689e111bb96c44d05286ddad40a99a22
#
_entry.id   689e111bb96c44d05286ddad40a99a22
#
_cell.length_a   1.000
_cell.length_b   1.000
_cell.length_c   1.000
_cell.angle_alpha   90.00
_cell.angle_beta   90.00
_cell.angle_gamma   90.00
#
_symmetry.space_group_name_H-M   'P 1'
#
loop_
_entity.id
_entity.type
_entity.pdbx_description
1 polymer ?
#
loop_
_entity_poly.entity_id
_entity_poly.type
_entity_poly.pdbx_seq_one_letter_code
_entity_poly.pdbx_strand_id
1 'polypeptide(L)'
;MSLYPLALRLTGRRVLVVGGGAVATRRVPALLAAGALVEIVAPELTPALRGVVDAGRAAWSARRFEAADVDGAWLVQVAIDDPAAAAQVSEAAEERRVFCVRADDREAATAWTPAVTRHGQVTVAVTDGPSVAGRGYRS
;
A
#
# COMPACT_ATOMS: atom_id res chain seq x y z
N MET A 1 2.41 21.35 -7.55
CA MET A 1 1.00 21.00 -7.34
C MET A 1 0.80 20.28 -6.03
N SER A 2 -0.42 20.32 -5.52
CA SER A 2 -0.75 19.71 -4.25
C SER A 2 -1.30 18.31 -4.46
N LEU A 3 -1.11 17.45 -3.45
CA LEU A 3 -1.81 16.18 -3.40
C LEU A 3 -3.28 16.43 -3.03
N TYR A 4 -4.16 15.60 -3.51
CA TYR A 4 -5.57 15.69 -3.19
C TYR A 4 -5.86 14.73 -2.01
N PRO A 5 -6.14 15.25 -0.81
CA PRO A 5 -6.38 14.40 0.35
C PRO A 5 -7.74 13.73 0.28
N LEU A 6 -7.78 12.46 0.63
CA LEU A 6 -8.96 11.65 0.51
C LEU A 6 -8.97 10.57 1.59
N ALA A 7 -10.15 10.32 2.15
CA ALA A 7 -10.34 9.19 3.05
C ALA A 7 -11.10 8.10 2.28
N LEU A 8 -10.52 6.92 2.21
CA LEU A 8 -11.06 5.83 1.41
C LEU A 8 -11.95 4.90 2.24
N ARG A 9 -13.07 4.52 1.66
CA ARG A 9 -13.90 3.46 2.22
C ARG A 9 -13.46 2.16 1.56
N LEU A 10 -12.76 1.33 2.33
CA LEU A 10 -12.21 0.08 1.80
C LEU A 10 -13.00 -1.16 2.21
N THR A 11 -14.08 -1.00 2.94
CA THR A 11 -14.90 -2.13 3.41
C THR A 11 -15.32 -3.02 2.24
N GLY A 12 -14.91 -4.27 2.30
CA GLY A 12 -15.25 -5.25 1.26
C GLY A 12 -14.53 -5.06 -0.07
N ARG A 13 -13.56 -4.14 -0.13
CA ARG A 13 -12.81 -3.90 -1.35
C ARG A 13 -11.47 -4.61 -1.30
N ARG A 14 -11.07 -5.19 -2.43
CA ARG A 14 -9.82 -5.93 -2.52
C ARG A 14 -8.65 -4.96 -2.56
N VAL A 15 -7.71 -5.14 -1.63
CA VAL A 15 -6.46 -4.39 -1.58
C VAL A 15 -5.31 -5.37 -1.73
N LEU A 16 -4.46 -5.12 -2.71
CA LEU A 16 -3.31 -5.97 -2.98
C LEU A 16 -2.09 -5.44 -2.21
N VAL A 17 -1.43 -6.32 -1.47
CA VAL A 17 -0.17 -6.01 -0.80
C VAL A 17 0.90 -6.87 -1.43
N VAL A 18 1.91 -6.25 -2.02
CA VAL A 18 3.03 -6.95 -2.64
C VAL A 18 4.22 -6.87 -1.69
N GLY A 19 4.59 -8.00 -1.14
CA GLY A 19 5.65 -8.10 -0.15
C GLY A 19 5.15 -8.72 1.14
N GLY A 20 6.03 -9.39 1.86
CA GLY A 20 5.68 -10.10 3.08
C GLY A 20 6.64 -9.85 4.24
N GLY A 21 7.41 -8.78 4.19
CA GLY A 21 8.41 -8.44 5.19
C GLY A 21 7.92 -7.41 6.22
N ALA A 22 8.87 -6.63 6.73
CA ALA A 22 8.60 -5.68 7.81
C ALA A 22 7.62 -4.56 7.40
N VAL A 23 7.75 -4.06 6.17
CA VAL A 23 6.87 -2.99 5.70
C VAL A 23 5.43 -3.50 5.59
N ALA A 24 5.23 -4.65 4.98
CA ALA A 24 3.91 -5.25 4.88
C ALA A 24 3.31 -5.52 6.26
N THR A 25 4.15 -5.99 7.19
CA THR A 25 3.71 -6.26 8.56
C THR A 25 3.17 -5.01 9.24
N ARG A 26 3.77 -3.84 8.96
CA ARG A 26 3.30 -2.57 9.51
C ARG A 26 2.05 -2.04 8.82
N ARG A 27 1.90 -2.30 7.52
CA ARG A 27 0.81 -1.72 6.73
C ARG A 27 -0.50 -2.50 6.79
N VAL A 28 -0.41 -3.82 6.86
CA VAL A 28 -1.58 -4.68 6.80
C VAL A 28 -2.61 -4.43 7.90
N PRO A 29 -2.21 -4.20 9.17
CA PRO A 29 -3.22 -4.00 10.22
C PRO A 29 -4.19 -2.87 9.96
N ALA A 30 -3.72 -1.74 9.43
CA ALA A 30 -4.59 -0.60 9.15
C ALA A 30 -5.58 -0.91 8.02
N LEU A 31 -5.14 -1.67 7.03
CA LEU A 31 -6.02 -2.09 5.93
C LEU A 31 -7.11 -3.02 6.44
N LEU A 32 -6.75 -3.96 7.32
CA LEU A 32 -7.72 -4.85 7.94
C LEU A 32 -8.70 -4.09 8.81
N ALA A 33 -8.22 -3.11 9.57
CA ALA A 33 -9.07 -2.28 10.42
C ALA A 33 -10.07 -1.48 9.58
N ALA A 34 -9.71 -1.14 8.35
CA ALA A 34 -10.60 -0.44 7.42
C ALA A 34 -11.59 -1.37 6.72
N GLY A 35 -11.54 -2.67 7.03
CA GLY A 35 -12.46 -3.64 6.44
C GLY A 35 -12.08 -4.10 5.04
N ALA A 36 -10.86 -3.82 4.59
CA ALA A 36 -10.40 -4.23 3.26
C ALA A 36 -10.26 -5.76 3.17
N LEU A 37 -10.49 -6.27 1.99
CA LEU A 37 -10.17 -7.66 1.68
C LEU A 37 -8.71 -7.69 1.24
N VAL A 38 -7.82 -8.01 2.17
CA VAL A 38 -6.37 -7.97 1.95
C VAL A 38 -5.90 -9.24 1.30
N GLU A 39 -5.15 -9.08 0.21
CA GLU A 39 -4.53 -10.18 -0.50
C GLU A 39 -3.04 -9.90 -0.59
N ILE A 40 -2.22 -10.81 -0.07
CA ILE A 40 -0.77 -10.65 -0.03
C ILE A 40 -0.13 -11.53 -1.09
N VAL A 41 0.76 -10.95 -1.89
CA VAL A 41 1.57 -11.71 -2.86
C VAL A 41 3.02 -11.55 -2.44
N ALA A 42 3.63 -12.64 -2.02
CA ALA A 42 5.02 -12.66 -1.58
C ALA A 42 5.50 -14.10 -1.50
N PRO A 43 6.78 -14.38 -1.81
CA PRO A 43 7.32 -15.73 -1.62
C PRO A 43 7.29 -16.21 -0.18
N GLU A 44 7.51 -15.28 0.77
CA GLU A 44 7.58 -15.60 2.19
C GLU A 44 6.89 -14.52 3.00
N LEU A 45 6.48 -14.87 4.21
CA LEU A 45 5.83 -13.94 5.15
C LEU A 45 6.56 -13.94 6.49
N THR A 46 6.52 -12.79 7.17
CA THR A 46 6.94 -12.74 8.58
C THR A 46 6.01 -13.60 9.41
N PRO A 47 6.45 -14.02 10.61
CA PRO A 47 5.56 -14.76 11.51
C PRO A 47 4.26 -14.02 11.83
N ALA A 48 4.32 -12.70 11.98
CA ALA A 48 3.14 -11.88 12.25
C ALA A 48 2.13 -11.95 11.10
N LEU A 49 2.59 -11.83 9.87
CA LEU A 49 1.71 -11.93 8.69
C LEU A 49 1.19 -13.35 8.51
N ARG A 50 2.03 -14.34 8.79
CA ARG A 50 1.60 -15.72 8.73
C ARG A 50 0.44 -15.97 9.70
N GLY A 51 0.51 -15.38 10.89
CA GLY A 51 -0.58 -15.48 11.86
C GLY A 51 -1.87 -14.85 11.35
N VAL A 52 -1.77 -13.72 10.65
CA VAL A 52 -2.94 -13.06 10.04
C VAL A 52 -3.59 -13.96 9.00
N VAL A 53 -2.78 -14.57 8.15
CA VAL A 53 -3.26 -15.47 7.08
C VAL A 53 -3.87 -16.74 7.69
N ASP A 54 -3.19 -17.32 8.67
CA ASP A 54 -3.66 -18.55 9.33
C ASP A 54 -4.99 -18.33 10.06
N ALA A 55 -5.20 -17.11 10.55
CA ALA A 55 -6.47 -16.73 11.19
C ALA A 55 -7.59 -16.43 10.17
N GLY A 56 -7.32 -16.54 8.88
CA GLY A 56 -8.30 -16.29 7.83
C GLY A 56 -8.60 -14.82 7.59
N ARG A 57 -7.74 -13.92 8.08
CA ARG A 57 -7.97 -12.47 7.95
C ARG A 57 -7.43 -11.86 6.68
N ALA A 58 -6.53 -12.56 5.99
CA ALA A 58 -5.99 -12.15 4.70
C ALA A 58 -5.70 -13.37 3.86
N ALA A 59 -5.75 -13.21 2.54
CA ALA A 59 -5.36 -14.26 1.61
C ALA A 59 -3.89 -14.11 1.26
N TRP A 60 -3.22 -15.18 0.92
CA TRP A 60 -1.81 -15.18 0.57
C TRP A 60 -1.55 -16.07 -0.63
N SER A 61 -0.79 -15.53 -1.58
CA SER A 61 -0.24 -16.31 -2.70
C SER A 61 1.27 -16.36 -2.52
N ALA A 62 1.81 -17.56 -2.30
CA ALA A 62 3.22 -17.77 -1.99
C ALA A 62 4.04 -17.81 -3.28
N ARG A 63 4.21 -16.67 -3.89
CA ARG A 63 4.93 -16.53 -5.16
C ARG A 63 5.30 -15.06 -5.40
N ARG A 64 6.06 -14.83 -6.46
CA ARG A 64 6.40 -13.48 -6.88
C ARG A 64 5.19 -12.82 -7.55
N PHE A 65 5.23 -11.50 -7.58
CA PHE A 65 4.19 -10.68 -8.21
C PHE A 65 4.10 -10.92 -9.72
N GLU A 66 2.88 -10.92 -10.21
CA GLU A 66 2.57 -10.92 -11.65
C GLU A 66 1.61 -9.77 -11.91
N ALA A 67 1.72 -9.16 -13.11
CA ALA A 67 0.91 -7.99 -13.43
C ALA A 67 -0.60 -8.23 -13.24
N ALA A 68 -1.07 -9.42 -13.56
CA ALA A 68 -2.47 -9.77 -13.44
C ALA A 68 -2.97 -9.75 -11.98
N ASP A 69 -2.07 -9.76 -11.00
CA ASP A 69 -2.46 -9.68 -9.59
C ASP A 69 -3.19 -8.37 -9.28
N VAL A 70 -2.94 -7.33 -10.07
CA VAL A 70 -3.57 -6.03 -9.86
C VAL A 70 -5.02 -6.01 -10.35
N ASP A 71 -5.39 -6.95 -11.20
CA ASP A 71 -6.75 -6.97 -11.76
C ASP A 71 -7.79 -7.03 -10.64
N GLY A 72 -8.73 -6.09 -10.66
CA GLY A 72 -9.80 -6.04 -9.67
C GLY A 72 -9.41 -5.44 -8.33
N ALA A 73 -8.16 -5.01 -8.15
CA ALA A 73 -7.76 -4.33 -6.91
C ALA A 73 -8.22 -2.88 -6.94
N TRP A 74 -8.56 -2.34 -5.77
CA TRP A 74 -8.89 -0.93 -5.62
C TRP A 74 -7.67 -0.11 -5.22
N LEU A 75 -6.71 -0.75 -4.58
CA LEU A 75 -5.51 -0.11 -4.09
C LEU A 75 -4.39 -1.14 -4.06
N VAL A 76 -3.18 -0.71 -4.36
CA VAL A 76 -2.00 -1.56 -4.28
C VAL A 76 -1.01 -0.94 -3.30
N GLN A 77 -0.55 -1.74 -2.35
CA GLN A 77 0.50 -1.35 -1.41
C GLN A 77 1.76 -2.11 -1.77
N VAL A 78 2.78 -1.39 -2.22
CA VAL A 78 4.09 -1.99 -2.52
C VAL A 78 4.93 -1.99 -1.26
N ALA A 79 5.35 -3.16 -0.81
CA ALA A 79 6.09 -3.34 0.43
C ALA A 79 7.32 -4.22 0.20
N ILE A 80 8.04 -3.96 -0.87
CA ILE A 80 9.26 -4.70 -1.22
C ILE A 80 10.42 -3.72 -1.39
N ASP A 81 11.64 -4.21 -1.17
CA ASP A 81 12.84 -3.38 -1.21
C ASP A 81 13.47 -3.28 -2.60
N ASP A 82 13.21 -4.22 -3.48
CA ASP A 82 13.79 -4.25 -4.81
C ASP A 82 13.14 -3.19 -5.70
N PRO A 83 13.87 -2.12 -6.08
CA PRO A 83 13.28 -1.05 -6.89
C PRO A 83 12.77 -1.51 -8.25
N ALA A 84 13.43 -2.48 -8.87
CA ALA A 84 12.99 -3.00 -10.17
C ALA A 84 11.66 -3.75 -10.05
N ALA A 85 11.55 -4.59 -9.02
CA ALA A 85 10.31 -5.31 -8.77
C ALA A 85 9.19 -4.35 -8.37
N ALA A 86 9.50 -3.33 -7.55
CA ALA A 86 8.53 -2.32 -7.16
C ALA A 86 8.04 -1.53 -8.37
N ALA A 87 8.92 -1.22 -9.31
CA ALA A 87 8.55 -0.53 -10.54
C ALA A 87 7.58 -1.35 -11.39
N GLN A 88 7.76 -2.66 -11.43
CA GLN A 88 6.83 -3.54 -12.16
C GLN A 88 5.42 -3.44 -11.58
N VAL A 89 5.32 -3.37 -10.26
CA VAL A 89 4.02 -3.23 -9.60
C VAL A 89 3.39 -1.87 -9.94
N SER A 90 4.20 -0.81 -9.86
CA SER A 90 3.72 0.54 -10.20
C SER A 90 3.20 0.62 -11.62
N GLU A 91 3.94 0.03 -12.56
CA GLU A 91 3.54 0.03 -13.97
C GLU A 91 2.24 -0.74 -14.19
N ALA A 92 2.11 -1.91 -13.57
CA ALA A 92 0.89 -2.70 -13.68
C ALA A 92 -0.32 -1.96 -13.10
N ALA A 93 -0.11 -1.26 -11.98
CA ALA A 93 -1.16 -0.47 -11.35
C ALA A 93 -1.55 0.73 -12.24
N GLU A 94 -0.56 1.41 -12.80
CA GLU A 94 -0.79 2.57 -13.67
C GLU A 94 -1.60 2.16 -14.90
N GLU A 95 -1.24 1.07 -15.55
CA GLU A 95 -1.95 0.56 -16.72
C GLU A 95 -3.41 0.25 -16.42
N ARG A 96 -3.71 -0.16 -15.18
CA ARG A 96 -5.05 -0.55 -14.76
C ARG A 96 -5.78 0.56 -14.01
N ARG A 97 -5.16 1.74 -13.90
CA ARG A 97 -5.72 2.90 -13.21
C ARG A 97 -6.05 2.62 -11.76
N VAL A 98 -5.16 1.91 -11.08
CA VAL A 98 -5.27 1.60 -9.66
C VAL A 98 -4.22 2.41 -8.92
N PHE A 99 -4.62 3.09 -7.85
CA PHE A 99 -3.67 3.84 -7.04
C PHE A 99 -2.68 2.90 -6.37
N CYS A 100 -1.42 3.33 -6.32
CA CYS A 100 -0.31 2.53 -5.83
C CYS A 100 0.50 3.32 -4.81
N VAL A 101 0.62 2.78 -3.61
CA VAL A 101 1.44 3.35 -2.54
C VAL A 101 2.79 2.63 -2.57
N ARG A 102 3.87 3.41 -2.61
CA ARG A 102 5.23 2.88 -2.59
C ARG A 102 5.98 3.48 -1.41
N ALA A 103 6.37 2.63 -0.48
CA ALA A 103 7.13 3.10 0.68
C ALA A 103 8.59 3.42 0.31
N ASP A 104 9.12 2.78 -0.74
CA ASP A 104 10.51 2.96 -1.18
C ASP A 104 10.71 4.23 -2.00
N ASP A 105 9.68 4.71 -2.69
CA ASP A 105 9.81 5.84 -3.60
C ASP A 105 8.50 6.60 -3.69
N ARG A 106 8.37 7.63 -2.88
CA ARG A 106 7.14 8.43 -2.82
C ARG A 106 6.86 9.16 -4.13
N GLU A 107 7.91 9.54 -4.86
CA GLU A 107 7.75 10.27 -6.12
C GLU A 107 7.16 9.39 -7.22
N ALA A 108 7.40 8.08 -7.15
CA ALA A 108 6.84 7.13 -8.10
C ALA A 108 5.45 6.63 -7.68
N ALA A 109 5.03 6.93 -6.45
CA ALA A 109 3.74 6.50 -5.94
C ALA A 109 2.62 7.40 -6.44
N THR A 110 1.45 6.85 -6.67
CA THR A 110 0.26 7.62 -7.02
C THR A 110 -0.64 7.86 -5.81
N ALA A 111 -0.30 7.30 -4.67
CA ALA A 111 -0.99 7.56 -3.40
C ALA A 111 0.04 7.55 -2.28
N TRP A 112 -0.16 8.39 -1.28
CA TRP A 112 0.74 8.51 -0.14
C TRP A 112 -0.01 8.19 1.13
N THR A 113 0.63 7.44 2.03
CA THR A 113 0.06 7.15 3.34
C THR A 113 0.41 8.28 4.28
N PRO A 114 -0.59 8.99 4.83
CA PRO A 114 -0.32 10.09 5.77
C PRO A 114 0.01 9.56 7.17
N ALA A 115 0.57 10.44 7.99
CA ALA A 115 0.66 10.20 9.43
C ALA A 115 -0.74 10.37 10.01
N VAL A 116 -1.17 9.46 10.89
CA VAL A 116 -2.54 9.42 11.37
C VAL A 116 -2.58 9.38 12.89
N THR A 117 -3.46 10.18 13.46
CA THR A 117 -3.80 10.14 14.89
C THR A 117 -5.30 9.98 15.02
N ARG A 118 -5.74 9.13 15.94
CA ARG A 118 -7.16 8.87 16.16
C ARG A 118 -7.56 9.19 17.59
N HIS A 119 -8.70 9.85 17.72
CA HIS A 119 -9.31 10.16 19.02
C HIS A 119 -10.80 9.87 18.91
N GLY A 120 -11.24 8.75 19.49
CA GLY A 120 -12.61 8.29 19.33
C GLY A 120 -12.92 8.05 17.87
N GLN A 121 -13.91 8.74 17.34
CA GLN A 121 -14.30 8.61 15.94
C GLN A 121 -13.60 9.60 15.03
N VAL A 122 -12.80 10.50 15.60
CA VAL A 122 -12.10 11.52 14.81
C VAL A 122 -10.74 11.00 14.41
N THR A 123 -10.44 11.11 13.12
CA THR A 123 -9.13 10.78 12.57
C THR A 123 -8.51 12.05 12.01
N VAL A 124 -7.28 12.33 12.41
CA VAL A 124 -6.50 13.44 11.87
C VAL A 124 -5.36 12.84 11.06
N ALA A 125 -5.28 13.23 9.79
CA ALA A 125 -4.25 12.76 8.88
C ALA A 125 -3.42 13.94 8.41
N VAL A 126 -2.10 13.80 8.47
CA VAL A 126 -1.16 14.84 8.07
C VAL A 126 -0.24 14.28 7.01
N THR A 127 -0.13 14.99 5.89
CA THR A 127 0.76 14.59 4.81
C THR A 127 1.46 15.83 4.24
N ASP A 128 2.69 15.62 3.79
CA ASP A 128 3.43 16.67 3.06
C ASP A 128 2.94 16.74 1.63
N GLY A 129 3.18 17.88 0.99
CA GLY A 129 3.00 17.98 -0.44
C GLY A 129 4.17 17.32 -1.18
N PRO A 130 4.08 17.23 -2.52
CA PRO A 130 5.18 16.71 -3.32
C PRO A 130 6.43 17.53 -3.12
N SER A 131 7.57 16.86 -3.09
CA SER A 131 8.85 17.52 -2.95
C SER A 131 9.19 18.31 -4.20
N VAL A 132 9.77 19.51 -4.00
CA VAL A 132 10.37 20.29 -5.09
C VAL A 132 11.89 20.21 -4.98
N ALA A 133 12.38 19.08 -4.51
CA ALA A 133 13.80 18.85 -4.33
C ALA A 133 14.57 19.18 -5.61
N GLY A 134 15.77 19.73 -5.46
CA GLY A 134 16.60 20.09 -6.56
C GLY A 134 16.26 21.44 -7.18
N ARG A 135 15.16 22.04 -6.80
CA ARG A 135 14.76 23.34 -7.32
C ARG A 135 14.90 24.45 -6.31
N GLY A 136 15.54 24.17 -5.22
CA GLY A 136 15.76 25.17 -4.19
C GLY A 136 14.50 25.65 -3.50
N TYR A 137 13.44 24.92 -3.62
CA TYR A 137 12.20 25.28 -2.95
C TYR A 137 12.37 25.26 -1.44
N ARG A 138 11.88 26.31 -0.80
CA ARG A 138 11.87 26.38 0.66
C ARG A 138 10.60 27.10 1.03
N SER A 139 9.80 26.43 1.69
CA SER A 139 8.53 27.01 2.16
C SER A 139 8.76 28.00 3.28
#